data_0ecac9169e65ce46741db4da0e2eb000
#
_entry.id   0ecac9169e65ce46741db4da0e2eb000
#
_cell.length_a   1.000
_cell.length_b   1.000
_cell.length_c   1.000
_cell.angle_alpha   90.00
_cell.angle_beta   90.00
_cell.angle_gamma   90.00
#
_symmetry.space_group_name_H-M   'P 1'
#
loop_
_entity.id
_entity.type
_entity.pdbx_description
1 polymer ?
#
loop_
_entity_poly.entity_id
_entity_poly.type
_entity_poly.pdbx_seq_one_letter_code
_entity_poly.pdbx_strand_id
1 'polypeptide(L)'
;MTSSKSISRTALSTVSATSIVSSLVTVQTSGPGFVDLTSEVARFVGEAGASEGAVTLFIRHTSASLTIQENADPSVLDDLMTALDRLAPQDAGYTHDTEGTDDMPAHVRTMLTSTSLSIPVLNGKPALGTWQAIYLIEHRARPHRREIVLQFVGSTI
;
A
#
# COMPACT_ATOMS: atom_id res chain seq x y z
N MET A 1 -4.08 21.43 -34.89
CA MET A 1 -5.39 21.26 -34.20
C MET A 1 -5.08 20.95 -32.73
N THR A 2 -5.38 21.86 -31.82
CA THR A 2 -5.23 21.61 -30.38
C THR A 2 -6.36 20.69 -29.95
N SER A 3 -6.02 19.47 -29.55
CA SER A 3 -7.00 18.55 -28.91
C SER A 3 -7.53 19.23 -27.65
N SER A 4 -8.80 19.59 -27.64
CA SER A 4 -9.42 20.15 -26.43
C SER A 4 -9.53 19.03 -25.40
N LYS A 5 -8.80 19.16 -24.30
CA LYS A 5 -8.92 18.26 -23.15
C LYS A 5 -10.29 18.51 -22.51
N SER A 6 -11.09 17.44 -22.35
CA SER A 6 -12.37 17.50 -21.67
C SER A 6 -12.23 16.97 -20.25
N ILE A 7 -12.72 17.72 -19.27
CA ILE A 7 -12.76 17.32 -17.86
C ILE A 7 -14.21 17.34 -17.43
N SER A 8 -14.66 16.24 -16.82
CA SER A 8 -16.01 16.15 -16.28
C SER A 8 -15.99 15.56 -14.86
N ARG A 9 -17.03 15.82 -14.13
CA ARG A 9 -17.20 15.38 -12.74
C ARG A 9 -18.65 14.95 -12.54
N THR A 10 -18.87 13.90 -11.74
CA THR A 10 -20.20 13.50 -11.28
C THR A 10 -20.78 14.53 -10.32
N ALA A 11 -22.09 14.46 -10.07
CA ALA A 11 -22.74 15.25 -9.02
C ALA A 11 -22.13 14.95 -7.66
N LEU A 12 -22.18 15.94 -6.76
CA LEU A 12 -21.70 15.76 -5.39
C LEU A 12 -22.61 14.79 -4.64
N SER A 13 -22.00 13.95 -3.80
CA SER A 13 -22.69 13.12 -2.82
C SER A 13 -22.23 13.51 -1.43
N THR A 14 -23.14 13.52 -0.48
CA THR A 14 -22.83 13.87 0.91
C THR A 14 -23.42 12.82 1.84
N VAL A 15 -22.57 12.27 2.72
CA VAL A 15 -22.99 11.37 3.80
C VAL A 15 -22.31 11.78 5.10
N SER A 16 -22.92 11.43 6.23
CA SER A 16 -22.30 11.65 7.54
C SER A 16 -21.39 10.49 7.90
N ALA A 17 -20.18 10.80 8.38
CA ALA A 17 -19.28 9.80 8.93
C ALA A 17 -19.72 9.47 10.37
N THR A 18 -20.07 8.21 10.62
CA THR A 18 -20.65 7.76 11.90
C THR A 18 -19.81 6.72 12.62
N SER A 19 -18.81 6.13 11.95
CA SER A 19 -18.07 5.00 12.47
C SER A 19 -16.58 5.12 12.24
N ILE A 20 -15.81 4.62 13.20
CA ILE A 20 -14.39 4.32 13.06
C ILE A 20 -14.23 2.85 13.38
N VAL A 21 -13.71 2.07 12.42
CA VAL A 21 -13.47 0.63 12.57
C VAL A 21 -12.00 0.37 12.31
N SER A 22 -11.34 -0.36 13.20
CA SER A 22 -9.92 -0.63 13.09
C SER A 22 -9.60 -2.11 13.24
N SER A 23 -8.57 -2.56 12.55
CA SER A 23 -8.01 -3.90 12.69
C SER A 23 -6.50 -3.87 12.46
N LEU A 24 -5.80 -4.89 12.94
CA LEU A 24 -4.38 -5.08 12.71
C LEU A 24 -4.19 -6.32 11.83
N VAL A 25 -3.61 -6.12 10.65
CA VAL A 25 -3.20 -7.22 9.76
C VAL A 25 -1.74 -7.56 10.03
N THR A 26 -1.48 -8.84 10.15
CA THR A 26 -0.11 -9.38 10.28
C THR A 26 0.25 -10.17 9.03
N VAL A 27 1.38 -9.86 8.44
CA VAL A 27 1.93 -10.53 7.26
C VAL A 27 3.27 -11.16 7.61
N GLN A 28 3.40 -12.47 7.39
CA GLN A 28 4.69 -13.16 7.48
C GLN A 28 5.36 -13.07 6.11
N THR A 29 6.57 -12.52 6.08
CA THR A 29 7.36 -12.41 4.85
C THR A 29 8.56 -13.35 4.90
N SER A 30 9.10 -13.70 3.74
CA SER A 30 10.23 -14.62 3.60
C SER A 30 11.37 -14.07 2.76
N GLY A 31 11.40 -12.78 2.51
CA GLY A 31 12.41 -12.11 1.69
C GLY A 31 11.82 -10.96 0.89
N PRO A 32 12.65 -10.25 0.09
CA PRO A 32 12.22 -9.10 -0.69
C PRO A 32 11.12 -9.47 -1.68
N GLY A 33 10.15 -8.58 -1.83
CA GLY A 33 9.08 -8.77 -2.81
C GLY A 33 7.79 -8.06 -2.41
N PHE A 34 6.78 -8.28 -3.24
CA PHE A 34 5.45 -7.72 -3.09
C PHE A 34 4.48 -8.76 -2.53
N VAL A 35 3.69 -8.37 -1.54
CA VAL A 35 2.60 -9.19 -1.01
C VAL A 35 1.29 -8.48 -1.29
N ASP A 36 0.39 -9.11 -2.04
CA ASP A 36 -0.91 -8.53 -2.39
C ASP A 36 -1.84 -8.53 -1.18
N LEU A 37 -2.29 -7.34 -0.79
CA LEU A 37 -3.21 -7.11 0.33
C LEU A 37 -4.64 -6.79 -0.13
N THR A 38 -4.89 -6.75 -1.43
CA THR A 38 -6.15 -6.21 -1.98
C THR A 38 -7.38 -6.95 -1.46
N SER A 39 -7.35 -8.28 -1.47
CA SER A 39 -8.48 -9.10 -0.99
C SER A 39 -8.71 -8.96 0.51
N GLU A 40 -7.64 -8.82 1.29
CA GLU A 40 -7.75 -8.62 2.75
C GLU A 40 -8.35 -7.25 3.09
N VAL A 41 -7.95 -6.21 2.37
CA VAL A 41 -8.53 -4.87 2.54
C VAL A 41 -10.01 -4.86 2.14
N ALA A 42 -10.36 -5.50 1.03
CA ALA A 42 -11.76 -5.63 0.60
C ALA A 42 -12.60 -6.41 1.62
N ARG A 43 -12.05 -7.47 2.20
CA ARG A 43 -12.70 -8.26 3.27
C ARG A 43 -12.93 -7.42 4.52
N PHE A 44 -11.90 -6.67 4.97
CA PHE A 44 -12.02 -5.76 6.11
C PHE A 44 -13.12 -4.71 5.90
N VAL A 45 -13.16 -4.07 4.72
CA VAL A 45 -14.18 -3.07 4.37
C VAL A 45 -15.58 -3.69 4.43
N GLY A 46 -15.74 -4.93 3.93
CA GLY A 46 -17.01 -5.67 4.01
C GLY A 46 -17.41 -6.03 5.44
N GLU A 47 -16.49 -6.56 6.23
CA GLU A 47 -16.73 -6.93 7.64
C GLU A 47 -17.01 -5.70 8.52
N ALA A 48 -16.42 -4.56 8.19
CA ALA A 48 -16.71 -3.29 8.86
C ALA A 48 -18.12 -2.76 8.56
N GLY A 49 -18.86 -3.35 7.64
CA GLY A 49 -20.14 -2.83 7.17
C GLY A 49 -20.01 -1.46 6.50
N ALA A 50 -18.85 -1.15 5.97
CA ALA A 50 -18.55 0.14 5.37
C ALA A 50 -19.45 0.40 4.15
N SER A 51 -19.95 1.63 4.05
CA SER A 51 -20.73 2.10 2.89
C SER A 51 -19.96 3.17 2.13
N GLU A 52 -19.77 4.32 2.72
CA GLU A 52 -19.06 5.45 2.13
C GLU A 52 -18.03 6.00 3.12
N GLY A 53 -16.82 6.31 2.65
CA GLY A 53 -15.78 6.86 3.50
C GLY A 53 -14.38 6.62 2.95
N ALA A 54 -13.44 6.34 3.83
CA ALA A 54 -12.08 6.01 3.45
C ALA A 54 -11.49 4.92 4.35
N VAL A 55 -10.71 4.02 3.77
CA VAL A 55 -9.86 3.11 4.51
C VAL A 55 -8.41 3.58 4.43
N THR A 56 -7.77 3.66 5.57
CA THR A 56 -6.34 3.97 5.70
C THR A 56 -5.59 2.70 6.05
N LEU A 57 -4.49 2.44 5.34
CA LEU A 57 -3.48 1.46 5.70
C LEU A 57 -2.27 2.18 6.26
N PHE A 58 -1.72 1.70 7.37
CA PHE A 58 -0.49 2.25 7.93
C PHE A 58 0.43 1.10 8.34
N ILE A 59 1.62 1.02 7.72
CA ILE A 59 2.60 0.01 8.08
C ILE A 59 3.50 0.51 9.21
N ARG A 60 3.65 -0.31 10.26
CA ARG A 60 4.35 0.06 11.51
C ARG A 60 5.82 -0.36 11.48
N HIS A 61 6.50 -0.10 10.36
CA HIS A 61 7.88 -0.53 10.12
C HIS A 61 8.65 0.48 9.29
N THR A 62 9.99 0.45 9.43
CA THR A 62 10.93 1.29 8.69
C THR A 62 11.72 0.53 7.63
N SER A 63 11.47 -0.76 7.46
CA SER A 63 12.14 -1.63 6.48
C SER A 63 11.19 -2.45 5.61
N ALA A 64 9.92 -2.11 5.65
CA ALA A 64 8.87 -2.55 4.73
C ALA A 64 7.94 -1.37 4.47
N SER A 65 7.22 -1.39 3.36
CA SER A 65 6.40 -0.26 2.94
C SER A 65 5.15 -0.69 2.18
N LEU A 66 4.36 0.28 1.74
CA LEU A 66 3.11 0.06 1.01
C LEU A 66 3.17 0.74 -0.36
N THR A 67 2.44 0.20 -1.31
CA THR A 67 2.22 0.83 -2.60
C THR A 67 0.91 0.36 -3.24
N ILE A 68 0.42 1.13 -4.20
CA ILE A 68 -0.61 0.70 -5.13
C ILE A 68 0.03 0.63 -6.51
N GLN A 69 -0.05 -0.54 -7.14
CA GLN A 69 0.56 -0.79 -8.43
C GLN A 69 -0.28 -1.75 -9.27
N GLU A 70 0.12 -1.91 -10.53
CA GLU A 70 -0.52 -2.78 -11.49
C GLU A 70 -0.53 -4.25 -11.02
N ASN A 71 -1.64 -4.92 -11.26
CA ASN A 71 -1.88 -6.32 -10.88
C ASN A 71 -1.98 -7.27 -12.09
N ALA A 72 -1.84 -6.79 -13.30
CA ALA A 72 -2.12 -7.59 -14.51
C ALA A 72 -0.89 -8.30 -15.04
N ASP A 73 0.24 -7.59 -15.18
CA ASP A 73 1.49 -8.12 -15.70
C ASP A 73 2.51 -8.29 -14.57
N PRO A 74 2.88 -9.53 -14.19
CA PRO A 74 3.87 -9.78 -13.13
C PRO A 74 5.23 -9.13 -13.39
N SER A 75 5.59 -8.89 -14.65
CA SER A 75 6.88 -8.25 -15.01
C SER A 75 6.99 -6.81 -14.50
N VAL A 76 5.86 -6.12 -14.25
CA VAL A 76 5.87 -4.79 -13.64
C VAL A 76 6.49 -4.84 -12.24
N LEU A 77 6.12 -5.81 -11.43
CA LEU A 77 6.65 -5.96 -10.07
C LEU A 77 8.14 -6.34 -10.10
N ASP A 78 8.55 -7.20 -11.04
CA ASP A 78 9.96 -7.57 -11.23
C ASP A 78 10.80 -6.35 -11.63
N ASP A 79 10.32 -5.55 -12.57
CA ASP A 79 10.98 -4.32 -12.99
C ASP A 79 11.06 -3.27 -11.86
N LEU A 80 10.02 -3.16 -11.04
CA LEU A 80 10.03 -2.27 -9.88
C LEU A 80 11.05 -2.72 -8.83
N MET A 81 11.19 -4.03 -8.58
CA MET A 81 12.24 -4.54 -7.70
C MET A 81 13.63 -4.23 -8.24
N THR A 82 13.84 -4.42 -9.53
CA THR A 82 15.11 -4.07 -10.20
C THR A 82 15.41 -2.57 -10.10
N ALA A 83 14.40 -1.72 -10.26
CA ALA A 83 14.55 -0.28 -10.11
C ALA A 83 14.93 0.11 -8.68
N LEU A 84 14.30 -0.51 -7.68
CA LEU A 84 14.65 -0.28 -6.27
C LEU A 84 16.08 -0.72 -5.95
N ASP A 85 16.55 -1.84 -6.51
CA ASP A 85 17.94 -2.29 -6.35
C ASP A 85 18.95 -1.28 -6.92
N ARG A 86 18.62 -0.63 -8.03
CA ARG A 86 19.46 0.41 -8.63
C ARG A 86 19.43 1.72 -7.84
N LEU A 87 18.27 2.08 -7.30
CA LEU A 87 18.10 3.33 -6.53
C LEU A 87 18.69 3.23 -5.11
N ALA A 88 18.67 2.04 -4.53
CA ALA A 88 19.17 1.78 -3.19
C ALA A 88 20.07 0.52 -3.18
N PRO A 89 21.28 0.59 -3.76
CA PRO A 89 22.19 -0.55 -3.82
C PRO A 89 22.77 -0.84 -2.44
N GLN A 90 23.18 -2.10 -2.21
CA GLN A 90 23.75 -2.52 -0.93
C GLN A 90 25.18 -2.03 -0.69
N ASP A 91 25.90 -1.70 -1.75
CA ASP A 91 27.30 -1.31 -1.75
C ASP A 91 27.58 0.20 -1.87
N ALA A 92 26.61 1.02 -1.50
CA ALA A 92 26.72 2.48 -1.66
C ALA A 92 27.54 3.19 -0.55
N GLY A 93 28.20 2.46 0.35
CA GLY A 93 29.06 3.04 1.37
C GLY A 93 28.30 3.74 2.51
N TYR A 94 27.24 3.14 2.98
CA TYR A 94 26.44 3.67 4.09
C TYR A 94 27.18 3.65 5.42
N THR A 95 26.90 4.65 6.29
CA THR A 95 27.41 4.69 7.65
C THR A 95 26.66 3.72 8.57
N HIS A 96 25.35 3.54 8.35
CA HIS A 96 24.53 2.57 9.07
C HIS A 96 24.70 1.20 8.42
N ASP A 97 25.59 0.36 8.98
CA ASP A 97 26.02 -0.90 8.37
C ASP A 97 26.06 -2.11 9.33
N THR A 98 25.61 -1.93 10.58
CA THR A 98 25.73 -2.97 11.63
C THR A 98 24.60 -4.00 11.63
N GLU A 99 23.51 -3.76 10.92
CA GLU A 99 22.30 -4.61 10.89
C GLU A 99 22.15 -5.41 9.59
N GLY A 100 23.23 -5.57 8.84
CA GLY A 100 23.26 -6.26 7.56
C GLY A 100 23.33 -5.31 6.37
N THR A 101 23.78 -5.81 5.23
CA THR A 101 23.98 -5.01 4.01
C THR A 101 22.67 -4.56 3.37
N ASP A 102 21.56 -5.21 3.70
CA ASP A 102 20.22 -4.92 3.18
C ASP A 102 19.44 -3.92 4.04
N ASP A 103 19.92 -3.56 5.22
CA ASP A 103 19.16 -2.73 6.15
C ASP A 103 19.08 -1.26 5.71
N MET A 104 20.20 -0.60 5.46
CA MET A 104 20.16 0.79 5.01
C MET A 104 19.48 0.96 3.64
N PRO A 105 19.70 0.08 2.66
CA PRO A 105 18.88 0.07 1.44
C PRO A 105 17.38 -0.05 1.72
N ALA A 106 16.97 -0.86 2.69
CA ALA A 106 15.56 -0.97 3.07
C ALA A 106 15.01 0.37 3.58
N HIS A 107 15.75 1.10 4.41
CA HIS A 107 15.35 2.44 4.86
C HIS A 107 15.21 3.44 3.71
N VAL A 108 16.12 3.42 2.74
CA VAL A 108 16.03 4.27 1.54
C VAL A 108 14.77 3.92 0.75
N ARG A 109 14.50 2.64 0.55
CA ARG A 109 13.33 2.17 -0.21
C ARG A 109 12.02 2.56 0.47
N THR A 110 11.94 2.53 1.81
CA THR A 110 10.75 3.01 2.52
C THR A 110 10.52 4.51 2.38
N MET A 111 11.57 5.32 2.23
CA MET A 111 11.45 6.74 1.91
C MET A 111 10.95 7.00 0.48
N LEU A 112 11.26 6.11 -0.45
CA LEU A 112 10.86 6.23 -1.87
C LEU A 112 9.45 5.71 -2.14
N THR A 113 8.89 4.94 -1.23
CA THR A 113 7.56 4.33 -1.35
C THR A 113 6.61 4.93 -0.30
N SER A 114 5.63 4.19 0.19
CA SER A 114 4.65 4.76 1.11
C SER A 114 4.59 4.03 2.44
N THR A 115 4.44 4.79 3.53
CA THR A 115 4.16 4.24 4.86
C THR A 115 2.66 4.11 5.11
N SER A 116 1.86 4.93 4.45
CA SER A 116 0.41 4.89 4.53
C SER A 116 -0.23 5.06 3.17
N LEU A 117 -1.42 4.48 3.03
CA LEU A 117 -2.28 4.63 1.87
C LEU A 117 -3.66 5.04 2.36
N SER A 118 -4.30 5.96 1.67
CA SER A 118 -5.70 6.31 1.88
C SER A 118 -6.48 5.98 0.62
N ILE A 119 -7.51 5.13 0.76
CA ILE A 119 -8.30 4.63 -0.35
C ILE A 119 -9.76 4.96 -0.09
N PRO A 120 -10.42 5.71 -0.97
CA PRO A 120 -11.85 5.95 -0.85
C PRO A 120 -12.64 4.64 -0.84
N VAL A 121 -13.68 4.58 -0.03
CA VAL A 121 -14.66 3.50 -0.04
C VAL A 121 -15.94 4.06 -0.61
N LEU A 122 -16.39 3.48 -1.69
CA LEU A 122 -17.61 3.86 -2.40
C LEU A 122 -18.51 2.63 -2.56
N ASN A 123 -19.78 2.75 -2.18
CA ASN A 123 -20.74 1.65 -2.27
C ASN A 123 -20.22 0.35 -1.62
N GLY A 124 -19.58 0.46 -0.47
CA GLY A 124 -19.09 -0.68 0.30
C GLY A 124 -17.82 -1.35 -0.24
N LYS A 125 -17.10 -0.73 -1.15
CA LYS A 125 -15.89 -1.29 -1.78
C LYS A 125 -14.76 -0.27 -1.81
N PRO A 126 -13.49 -0.71 -1.66
CA PRO A 126 -12.36 0.15 -1.99
C PRO A 126 -12.43 0.59 -3.46
N ALA A 127 -12.33 1.90 -3.70
CA ALA A 127 -12.51 2.49 -5.03
C ALA A 127 -11.24 2.38 -5.89
N LEU A 128 -10.71 1.16 -6.00
CA LEU A 128 -9.55 0.87 -6.84
C LEU A 128 -9.94 0.80 -8.32
N GLY A 129 -9.05 1.27 -9.18
CA GLY A 129 -9.15 1.04 -10.62
C GLY A 129 -8.93 -0.45 -10.95
N THR A 130 -9.31 -0.87 -12.14
CA THR A 130 -9.25 -2.27 -12.60
C THR A 130 -7.84 -2.86 -12.48
N TRP A 131 -6.82 -2.06 -12.71
CA TRP A 131 -5.41 -2.48 -12.72
C TRP A 131 -4.68 -2.18 -11.41
N GLN A 132 -5.35 -1.61 -10.42
CA GLN A 132 -4.73 -1.28 -9.14
C GLN A 132 -4.88 -2.43 -8.15
N ALA A 133 -3.76 -2.80 -7.52
CA ALA A 133 -3.73 -3.65 -6.35
C ALA A 133 -2.92 -2.99 -5.23
N ILE A 134 -3.22 -3.37 -4.01
CA ILE A 134 -2.56 -2.88 -2.80
C ILE A 134 -1.49 -3.87 -2.42
N TYR A 135 -0.25 -3.40 -2.27
CA TYR A 135 0.89 -4.26 -1.93
C TYR A 135 1.61 -3.80 -0.67
N LEU A 136 2.01 -4.77 0.15
CA LEU A 136 3.15 -4.62 1.04
C LEU A 136 4.42 -4.91 0.25
N ILE A 137 5.45 -4.10 0.42
CA ILE A 137 6.78 -4.33 -0.13
C ILE A 137 7.71 -4.71 1.01
N GLU A 138 8.25 -5.92 1.00
CA GLU A 138 9.30 -6.36 1.92
C GLU A 138 10.65 -5.99 1.35
N HIS A 139 11.48 -5.31 2.15
CA HIS A 139 12.81 -4.86 1.71
C HIS A 139 13.95 -5.64 2.38
N ARG A 140 13.67 -6.50 3.35
CA ARG A 140 14.69 -7.30 4.05
C ARG A 140 14.79 -8.71 3.50
N ALA A 141 16.02 -9.25 3.52
CA ALA A 141 16.31 -10.60 3.05
C ALA A 141 15.79 -11.70 3.99
N ARG A 142 15.77 -11.43 5.30
CA ARG A 142 15.32 -12.40 6.31
C ARG A 142 13.79 -12.38 6.45
N PRO A 143 13.17 -13.50 6.90
CA PRO A 143 11.76 -13.51 7.25
C PRO A 143 11.44 -12.49 8.35
N HIS A 144 10.30 -11.82 8.20
CA HIS A 144 9.79 -10.85 9.16
C HIS A 144 8.30 -11.01 9.38
N ARG A 145 7.85 -10.56 10.54
CA ARG A 145 6.45 -10.39 10.85
C ARG A 145 6.11 -8.92 10.72
N ARG A 146 5.32 -8.56 9.69
CA ARG A 146 4.94 -7.17 9.41
C ARG A 146 3.53 -6.88 9.89
N GLU A 147 3.33 -5.71 10.46
CA GLU A 147 2.04 -5.26 10.99
C GLU A 147 1.54 -4.04 10.24
N ILE A 148 0.28 -4.10 9.81
CA ILE A 148 -0.40 -3.03 9.08
C ILE A 148 -1.69 -2.73 9.82
N VAL A 149 -1.86 -1.49 10.25
CA VAL A 149 -3.14 -1.02 10.79
C VAL A 149 -4.07 -0.70 9.63
N LEU A 150 -5.26 -1.27 9.64
CA LEU A 150 -6.37 -0.88 8.79
C LEU A 150 -7.36 -0.06 9.63
N GLN A 151 -7.76 1.09 9.12
CA GLN A 151 -8.78 1.90 9.77
C GLN A 151 -9.74 2.46 8.73
N PHE A 152 -11.01 2.19 8.92
CA PHE A 152 -12.09 2.80 8.14
C PHE A 152 -12.73 3.94 8.93
N VAL A 153 -12.95 5.06 8.26
CA VAL A 153 -13.71 6.19 8.77
C VAL A 153 -14.78 6.54 7.75
N GLY A 154 -16.03 6.52 8.16
CA GLY A 154 -17.14 6.81 7.27
C GLY A 154 -18.50 6.38 7.79
N SER A 155 -19.43 6.15 6.86
CA SER A 155 -20.75 5.61 7.14
C SER A 155 -20.76 4.09 7.05
N THR A 156 -21.53 3.45 7.91
CA THR A 156 -21.78 1.99 7.90
C THR A 156 -23.23 1.70 7.63
N ILE A 157 -23.49 0.50 7.12
CA ILE A 157 -24.84 -0.01 6.90
C ILE A 157 -25.39 -0.54 8.22
#